data_0693574169335306effc9b3941f1770a
#
_entry.id   0693574169335306effc9b3941f1770a
#
_cell.length_a   1.000
_cell.length_b   1.000
_cell.length_c   1.000
_cell.angle_alpha   90.00
_cell.angle_beta   90.00
_cell.angle_gamma   90.00
#
_symmetry.space_group_name_H-M   'P 1'
#
loop_
_entity.id
_entity.type
_entity.pdbx_description
1 polymer ?
#
loop_
_entity_poly.entity_id
_entity_poly.type
_entity_poly.pdbx_seq_one_letter_code
_entity_poly.pdbx_strand_id
1 'polypeptide(L)'
;MNSAGAVLVGADGCKAGWIAVRRGPGSAPSVEIFPSFAALLAATPDDAIVAVDMPIGLPEFSSKGGRGPEALVRPQLGARQSSVFSIPSRAALYADTSDFTTIEAWYAAHRRASEVARATSDPPRGVSIQAFGIFSKIREIDALLIARPDLRGRVFESHPEVAFCRLNDDRAMLLPKKIKGSVNPAGMAERKALLCRHGYAIDFLDQPPPRGAAADDFLDAAVMMLTAGRIASGSAKPFPNPPLADGFGIPVAIWA
;
A
#
# COMPACT_ATOMS: atom_id res chain seq x y z
N MET A 1 -1.72 5.21 24.97
CA MET A 1 -0.28 5.41 24.63
C MET A 1 -0.16 6.79 24.01
N ASN A 2 0.72 7.63 24.53
CA ASN A 2 0.89 9.02 24.04
C ASN A 2 1.67 8.97 22.71
N SER A 3 0.99 9.00 21.58
CA SER A 3 1.57 8.92 20.24
C SER A 3 2.18 10.23 19.72
N ALA A 4 2.20 11.28 20.54
CA ALA A 4 2.71 12.60 20.14
C ALA A 4 4.23 12.65 19.85
N GLY A 5 4.94 11.55 20.03
CA GLY A 5 6.40 11.43 19.84
C GLY A 5 6.86 10.30 18.90
N ALA A 6 5.94 9.51 18.31
CA ALA A 6 6.32 8.38 17.45
C ALA A 6 6.90 8.83 16.10
N VAL A 7 7.84 8.07 15.56
CA VAL A 7 8.29 8.21 14.18
C VAL A 7 7.18 7.76 13.24
N LEU A 8 6.88 8.58 12.23
CA LEU A 8 5.88 8.31 11.20
C LEU A 8 6.57 7.82 9.94
N VAL A 9 6.08 6.73 9.37
CA VAL A 9 6.65 6.12 8.16
C VAL A 9 5.55 5.86 7.16
N GLY A 10 5.73 6.36 5.95
CA GLY A 10 4.93 5.98 4.79
C GLY A 10 5.78 5.20 3.81
N ALA A 11 5.32 4.04 3.37
CA ALA A 11 6.08 3.16 2.49
C ALA A 11 5.30 2.78 1.24
N ASP A 12 6.03 2.58 0.14
CA ASP A 12 5.51 2.02 -1.11
C ASP A 12 6.52 1.07 -1.74
N GLY A 13 6.02 0.11 -2.51
CA GLY A 13 6.85 -0.82 -3.26
C GLY A 13 7.44 -0.15 -4.51
N CYS A 14 8.76 -0.24 -4.69
CA CYS A 14 9.45 0.28 -5.86
C CYS A 14 10.35 -0.78 -6.51
N LYS A 15 10.98 -0.44 -7.65
CA LYS A 15 11.87 -1.36 -8.38
C LYS A 15 13.05 -1.83 -7.54
N ALA A 16 13.63 -0.97 -6.69
CA ALA A 16 14.79 -1.29 -5.86
C ALA A 16 14.41 -1.93 -4.50
N GLY A 17 13.14 -2.19 -4.24
CA GLY A 17 12.63 -2.71 -2.98
C GLY A 17 11.48 -1.85 -2.46
N TRP A 18 11.72 -1.05 -1.44
CA TRP A 18 10.73 -0.22 -0.77
C TRP A 18 11.24 1.21 -0.65
N ILE A 19 10.46 2.18 -1.12
CA ILE A 19 10.69 3.58 -0.81
C ILE A 19 9.93 3.93 0.47
N ALA A 20 10.58 4.67 1.37
CA ALA A 20 9.94 5.15 2.58
C ALA A 20 10.18 6.64 2.79
N VAL A 21 9.12 7.37 3.10
CA VAL A 21 9.17 8.74 3.63
C VAL A 21 8.99 8.65 5.14
N ARG A 22 9.93 9.22 5.89
CA ARG A 22 9.94 9.15 7.36
C ARG A 22 9.99 10.54 7.97
N ARG A 23 9.34 10.72 9.11
CA ARG A 23 9.40 11.95 9.90
C ARG A 23 9.40 11.63 11.39
N GLY A 24 10.46 12.00 12.08
CA GLY A 24 10.52 12.00 13.54
C GLY A 24 9.87 13.25 14.15
N PRO A 25 9.63 13.26 15.47
CA PRO A 25 9.13 14.43 16.19
C PRO A 25 10.01 15.65 15.96
N GLY A 26 9.41 16.77 15.52
CA GLY A 26 10.12 18.02 15.28
C GLY A 26 11.11 18.03 14.11
N SER A 27 11.18 16.93 13.33
CA SER A 27 12.13 16.80 12.22
C SER A 27 11.46 17.07 10.87
N ALA A 28 12.26 17.51 9.90
CA ALA A 28 11.87 17.53 8.50
C ALA A 28 11.70 16.08 7.98
N PRO A 29 10.85 15.85 6.97
CA PRO A 29 10.73 14.54 6.35
C PRO A 29 12.01 14.16 5.60
N SER A 30 12.34 12.86 5.57
CA SER A 30 13.40 12.28 4.77
C SER A 30 12.85 11.15 3.91
N VAL A 31 13.55 10.82 2.81
CA VAL A 31 13.18 9.73 1.90
C VAL A 31 14.37 8.80 1.69
N GLU A 32 14.13 7.49 1.72
CA GLU A 32 15.16 6.47 1.59
C GLU A 32 14.62 5.21 0.92
N ILE A 33 15.51 4.41 0.31
CA ILE A 33 15.20 3.10 -0.28
C ILE A 33 15.73 1.99 0.61
N PHE A 34 14.91 0.98 0.79
CA PHE A 34 15.25 -0.25 1.52
C PHE A 34 15.13 -1.47 0.60
N PRO A 35 16.08 -2.40 0.64
CA PRO A 35 16.04 -3.58 -0.23
C PRO A 35 14.91 -4.54 0.12
N SER A 36 14.42 -4.51 1.37
CA SER A 36 13.33 -5.34 1.86
C SER A 36 12.49 -4.60 2.90
N PHE A 37 11.24 -5.04 3.11
CA PHE A 37 10.38 -4.49 4.17
C PHE A 37 10.94 -4.77 5.56
N ALA A 38 11.60 -5.92 5.72
CA ALA A 38 12.32 -6.25 6.97
C ALA A 38 13.45 -5.25 7.25
N ALA A 39 14.22 -4.85 6.22
CA ALA A 39 15.27 -3.83 6.36
C ALA A 39 14.70 -2.46 6.72
N LEU A 40 13.54 -2.09 6.14
CA LEU A 40 12.83 -0.86 6.51
C LEU A 40 12.43 -0.89 7.98
N LEU A 41 11.82 -1.98 8.45
CA LEU A 41 11.40 -2.11 9.84
C LEU A 41 12.58 -2.12 10.80
N ALA A 42 13.69 -2.78 10.45
CA ALA A 42 14.93 -2.80 11.26
C ALA A 42 15.58 -1.41 11.40
N ALA A 43 15.42 -0.53 10.40
CA ALA A 43 15.90 0.85 10.42
C ALA A 43 14.91 1.84 11.06
N THR A 44 13.83 1.34 11.67
CA THR A 44 12.72 2.14 12.19
C THR A 44 12.50 1.80 13.67
N PRO A 45 12.33 2.78 14.57
CA PRO A 45 12.04 2.53 15.98
C PRO A 45 10.84 1.61 16.20
N ASP A 46 10.84 0.84 17.28
CA ASP A 46 9.79 -0.14 17.57
C ASP A 46 8.41 0.49 17.85
N ASP A 47 8.38 1.73 18.27
CA ASP A 47 7.16 2.52 18.50
C ASP A 47 6.67 3.30 17.27
N ALA A 48 7.39 3.22 16.14
CA ALA A 48 7.01 3.90 14.91
C ALA A 48 5.70 3.34 14.34
N ILE A 49 4.91 4.23 13.75
CA ILE A 49 3.71 3.86 12.97
C ILE A 49 4.06 3.85 11.49
N VAL A 50 3.80 2.72 10.85
CA VAL A 50 4.09 2.49 9.43
C VAL A 50 2.78 2.31 8.67
N ALA A 51 2.49 3.19 7.72
CA ALA A 51 1.44 2.98 6.74
C ALA A 51 2.08 2.60 5.39
N VAL A 52 1.60 1.54 4.75
CA VAL A 52 2.19 1.00 3.53
C VAL A 52 1.15 0.81 2.43
N ASP A 53 1.50 1.21 1.20
CA ASP A 53 0.70 0.91 0.00
C ASP A 53 0.91 -0.56 -0.39
N MET A 54 0.37 -1.45 0.42
CA MET A 54 0.38 -2.89 0.14
C MET A 54 -0.73 -3.59 0.91
N PRO A 55 -1.46 -4.53 0.28
CA PRO A 55 -2.48 -5.32 0.94
C PRO A 55 -1.94 -6.12 2.12
N ILE A 56 -2.63 -6.01 3.28
CA ILE A 56 -2.32 -6.73 4.52
C ILE A 56 -3.51 -7.58 4.94
N GLY A 57 -3.21 -8.82 5.37
CA GLY A 57 -4.21 -9.81 5.73
C GLY A 57 -4.88 -10.42 4.50
N LEU A 58 -4.83 -11.73 4.41
CA LEU A 58 -5.22 -12.48 3.22
C LEU A 58 -6.31 -13.49 3.57
N PRO A 59 -7.45 -13.50 2.83
CA PRO A 59 -8.53 -14.43 3.09
C PRO A 59 -8.18 -15.84 2.60
N GLU A 60 -8.83 -16.83 3.14
CA GLU A 60 -8.84 -18.20 2.58
C GLU A 60 -9.71 -18.26 1.33
N PHE A 61 -10.78 -17.45 1.30
CA PHE A 61 -11.73 -17.37 0.20
C PHE A 61 -12.11 -15.91 -0.07
N SER A 62 -12.06 -15.48 -1.33
CA SER A 62 -12.38 -14.11 -1.71
C SER A 62 -13.78 -13.98 -2.31
N SER A 63 -14.47 -12.89 -1.98
CA SER A 63 -15.81 -12.59 -2.49
C SER A 63 -15.75 -11.65 -3.71
N LYS A 64 -16.92 -11.31 -4.25
CA LYS A 64 -17.04 -10.29 -5.27
C LYS A 64 -16.42 -8.96 -4.79
N GLY A 65 -15.36 -8.54 -5.46
CA GLY A 65 -14.69 -7.28 -5.15
C GLY A 65 -13.35 -7.42 -4.41
N GLY A 66 -12.99 -8.60 -3.91
CA GLY A 66 -11.72 -8.87 -3.22
C GLY A 66 -11.91 -9.35 -1.78
N ARG A 67 -11.04 -8.91 -0.86
CA ARG A 67 -11.02 -9.31 0.56
C ARG A 67 -12.13 -8.65 1.42
N GLY A 68 -12.77 -7.58 0.90
CA GLY A 68 -13.72 -6.74 1.63
C GLY A 68 -13.33 -5.25 1.62
N PRO A 69 -12.17 -4.86 2.11
CA PRO A 69 -11.72 -3.45 2.10
C PRO A 69 -11.85 -2.77 0.74
N GLU A 70 -11.44 -3.45 -0.33
CA GLU A 70 -11.47 -2.93 -1.69
C GLU A 70 -12.89 -2.56 -2.16
N ALA A 71 -13.88 -3.36 -1.79
CA ALA A 71 -15.27 -3.09 -2.15
C ALA A 71 -15.83 -1.84 -1.45
N LEU A 72 -15.32 -1.51 -0.26
CA LEU A 72 -15.75 -0.37 0.53
C LEU A 72 -15.11 0.95 0.07
N VAL A 73 -13.86 0.91 -0.41
CA VAL A 73 -13.14 2.13 -0.79
C VAL A 73 -13.34 2.51 -2.25
N ARG A 74 -13.52 1.56 -3.18
CA ARG A 74 -13.72 1.85 -4.61
C ARG A 74 -14.82 2.87 -4.91
N PRO A 75 -16.03 2.79 -4.32
CA PRO A 75 -17.09 3.76 -4.61
C PRO A 75 -16.71 5.21 -4.28
N GLN A 76 -15.75 5.41 -3.38
CA GLN A 76 -15.32 6.73 -2.94
C GLN A 76 -14.34 7.39 -3.93
N LEU A 77 -13.76 6.62 -4.85
CA LEU A 77 -12.67 7.04 -5.72
C LEU A 77 -13.12 7.45 -7.13
N GLY A 78 -14.42 7.34 -7.45
CA GLY A 78 -14.92 7.72 -8.75
C GLY A 78 -14.12 7.12 -9.91
N ALA A 79 -13.57 7.95 -10.78
CA ALA A 79 -12.73 7.51 -11.90
C ALA A 79 -11.39 6.85 -11.48
N ARG A 80 -10.98 6.96 -10.21
CA ARG A 80 -9.74 6.34 -9.67
C ARG A 80 -9.98 4.96 -9.07
N GLN A 81 -11.21 4.45 -9.03
CA GLN A 81 -11.55 3.15 -8.45
C GLN A 81 -10.75 1.96 -9.01
N SER A 82 -10.32 2.03 -10.28
CA SER A 82 -9.54 0.98 -10.93
C SER A 82 -8.12 0.83 -10.38
N SER A 83 -7.63 1.78 -9.58
CA SER A 83 -6.33 1.66 -8.90
C SER A 83 -6.37 0.65 -7.74
N VAL A 84 -7.55 0.37 -7.18
CA VAL A 84 -7.73 -0.58 -6.09
C VAL A 84 -7.97 -1.97 -6.67
N PHE A 85 -6.94 -2.80 -6.67
CA PHE A 85 -7.00 -4.16 -7.21
C PHE A 85 -7.77 -5.09 -6.26
N SER A 86 -8.49 -6.07 -6.82
CA SER A 86 -9.05 -7.18 -6.04
C SER A 86 -7.93 -8.15 -5.71
N ILE A 87 -7.69 -8.36 -4.44
CA ILE A 87 -6.68 -9.31 -3.96
C ILE A 87 -7.36 -10.67 -3.74
N PRO A 88 -6.80 -11.76 -4.30
CA PRO A 88 -7.36 -13.10 -4.16
C PRO A 88 -7.01 -13.73 -2.80
N SER A 89 -7.35 -15.00 -2.64
CA SER A 89 -7.00 -15.79 -1.46
C SER A 89 -5.49 -15.93 -1.24
N ARG A 90 -5.09 -16.20 0.01
CA ARG A 90 -3.69 -16.51 0.35
C ARG A 90 -3.17 -17.68 -0.49
N ALA A 91 -3.97 -18.74 -0.69
CA ALA A 91 -3.58 -19.87 -1.52
C ALA A 91 -3.19 -19.45 -2.94
N ALA A 92 -3.90 -18.49 -3.54
CA ALA A 92 -3.58 -17.99 -4.87
C ALA A 92 -2.29 -17.15 -4.88
N LEU A 93 -2.01 -16.37 -3.82
CA LEU A 93 -0.77 -15.60 -3.70
C LEU A 93 0.46 -16.51 -3.54
N TYR A 94 0.31 -17.67 -2.94
CA TYR A 94 1.37 -18.64 -2.69
C TYR A 94 1.36 -19.82 -3.67
N ALA A 95 0.52 -19.80 -4.71
CA ALA A 95 0.45 -20.87 -5.71
C ALA A 95 1.76 -21.08 -6.48
N ASP A 96 2.56 -20.03 -6.58
CA ASP A 96 3.92 -20.09 -7.12
C ASP A 96 4.78 -18.98 -6.52
N THR A 97 5.87 -19.41 -5.87
CA THR A 97 6.82 -18.50 -5.18
C THR A 97 8.20 -18.53 -5.83
N SER A 98 8.33 -19.12 -7.02
CA SER A 98 9.61 -19.23 -7.73
C SER A 98 10.12 -17.85 -8.16
N ASP A 99 11.42 -17.72 -8.29
CA ASP A 99 12.05 -16.60 -8.97
C ASP A 99 11.88 -16.76 -10.49
N PHE A 100 11.23 -15.79 -11.11
CA PHE A 100 10.95 -15.83 -12.55
C PHE A 100 12.13 -15.24 -13.32
N THR A 101 12.84 -16.07 -14.04
CA THR A 101 13.98 -15.67 -14.88
C THR A 101 13.57 -15.35 -16.32
N THR A 102 12.37 -15.79 -16.74
CA THR A 102 11.83 -15.53 -18.08
C THR A 102 10.40 -15.02 -18.00
N ILE A 103 9.97 -14.34 -19.05
CA ILE A 103 8.59 -13.82 -19.14
C ILE A 103 7.56 -14.95 -19.26
N GLU A 104 7.92 -16.06 -19.91
CA GLU A 104 7.09 -17.26 -20.04
C GLU A 104 6.85 -17.92 -18.69
N ALA A 105 7.90 -18.03 -17.85
CA ALA A 105 7.79 -18.56 -16.49
C ALA A 105 6.87 -17.65 -15.63
N TRP A 106 7.01 -16.34 -15.77
CA TRP A 106 6.14 -15.37 -15.10
C TRP A 106 4.67 -15.51 -15.50
N TYR A 107 4.37 -15.63 -16.81
CA TYR A 107 3.00 -15.87 -17.29
C TYR A 107 2.45 -17.25 -16.87
N ALA A 108 3.32 -18.27 -16.81
CA ALA A 108 2.92 -19.59 -16.33
C ALA A 108 2.51 -19.55 -14.87
N ALA A 109 3.28 -18.84 -14.03
CA ALA A 109 2.94 -18.62 -12.61
C ALA A 109 1.66 -17.80 -12.44
N HIS A 110 1.46 -16.75 -13.25
CA HIS A 110 0.21 -15.99 -13.24
C HIS A 110 -1.00 -16.86 -13.59
N ARG A 111 -0.89 -17.81 -14.56
CA ARG A 111 -1.97 -18.75 -14.87
C ARG A 111 -2.28 -19.66 -13.68
N ARG A 112 -1.24 -20.27 -13.04
CA ARG A 112 -1.44 -21.11 -11.82
C ARG A 112 -2.11 -20.32 -10.71
N ALA A 113 -1.63 -19.13 -10.40
CA ALA A 113 -2.25 -18.25 -9.40
C ALA A 113 -3.71 -17.94 -9.75
N SER A 114 -4.01 -17.70 -11.04
CA SER A 114 -5.37 -17.43 -11.50
C SER A 114 -6.30 -18.66 -11.43
N GLU A 115 -5.78 -19.87 -11.63
CA GLU A 115 -6.53 -21.11 -11.43
C GLU A 115 -6.91 -21.30 -9.98
N VAL A 116 -5.96 -21.16 -9.06
CA VAL A 116 -6.21 -21.24 -7.61
C VAL A 116 -7.17 -20.11 -7.18
N ALA A 117 -7.00 -18.90 -7.68
CA ALA A 117 -7.90 -17.79 -7.37
C ALA A 117 -9.34 -18.07 -7.77
N ARG A 118 -9.57 -18.68 -8.95
CA ARG A 118 -10.93 -19.09 -9.38
C ARG A 118 -11.53 -20.17 -8.48
N ALA A 119 -10.71 -21.13 -8.04
CA ALA A 119 -11.15 -22.19 -7.15
C ALA A 119 -11.47 -21.71 -5.72
N THR A 120 -10.91 -20.55 -5.34
CA THR A 120 -11.02 -19.95 -4.00
C THR A 120 -11.74 -18.60 -4.01
N SER A 121 -12.67 -18.40 -4.95
CA SER A 121 -13.47 -17.17 -5.01
C SER A 121 -14.90 -17.43 -5.49
N ASP A 122 -15.84 -16.59 -5.02
CA ASP A 122 -17.23 -16.56 -5.51
C ASP A 122 -17.62 -15.10 -5.83
N PRO A 123 -18.01 -14.79 -7.07
CA PRO A 123 -17.92 -15.64 -8.27
C PRO A 123 -16.45 -15.95 -8.63
N PRO A 124 -16.20 -17.08 -9.34
CA PRO A 124 -14.85 -17.47 -9.72
C PRO A 124 -14.12 -16.37 -10.52
N ARG A 125 -12.97 -15.92 -10.03
CA ARG A 125 -12.18 -14.83 -10.65
C ARG A 125 -10.71 -15.18 -10.68
N GLY A 126 -10.08 -14.93 -11.85
CA GLY A 126 -8.62 -14.94 -11.98
C GLY A 126 -7.99 -13.67 -11.42
N VAL A 127 -6.68 -13.65 -11.43
CA VAL A 127 -5.84 -12.54 -10.96
C VAL A 127 -5.56 -11.57 -12.10
N SER A 128 -5.65 -10.27 -11.88
CA SER A 128 -5.20 -9.28 -12.85
C SER A 128 -3.67 -9.27 -12.93
N ILE A 129 -3.13 -8.92 -14.10
CA ILE A 129 -1.68 -8.80 -14.33
C ILE A 129 -1.06 -7.82 -13.32
N GLN A 130 -1.73 -6.71 -13.05
CA GLN A 130 -1.26 -5.69 -12.10
C GLN A 130 -1.21 -6.22 -10.66
N ALA A 131 -2.26 -6.93 -10.22
CA ALA A 131 -2.27 -7.54 -8.90
C ALA A 131 -1.18 -8.62 -8.76
N PHE A 132 -0.99 -9.46 -9.78
CA PHE A 132 0.06 -10.47 -9.77
C PHE A 132 1.46 -9.86 -9.66
N GLY A 133 1.68 -8.70 -10.31
CA GLY A 133 2.96 -7.98 -10.26
C GLY A 133 3.40 -7.54 -8.87
N ILE A 134 2.48 -7.42 -7.92
CA ILE A 134 2.79 -7.04 -6.52
C ILE A 134 2.77 -8.22 -5.53
N PHE A 135 2.55 -9.45 -5.99
CA PHE A 135 2.42 -10.63 -5.11
C PHE A 135 3.67 -10.88 -4.27
N SER A 136 4.87 -10.69 -4.82
CA SER A 136 6.11 -10.86 -4.06
C SER A 136 6.18 -9.92 -2.86
N LYS A 137 5.76 -8.67 -3.02
CA LYS A 137 5.73 -7.66 -1.95
C LYS A 137 4.64 -7.96 -0.92
N ILE A 138 3.46 -8.41 -1.36
CA ILE A 138 2.40 -8.84 -0.44
C ILE A 138 2.89 -10.01 0.40
N ARG A 139 3.52 -11.04 -0.21
CA ARG A 139 4.08 -12.20 0.51
C ARG A 139 5.16 -11.80 1.50
N GLU A 140 6.00 -10.82 1.17
CA GLU A 140 7.05 -10.33 2.06
C GLU A 140 6.46 -9.78 3.37
N ILE A 141 5.44 -8.93 3.28
CA ILE A 141 4.75 -8.39 4.46
C ILE A 141 3.95 -9.48 5.18
N ASP A 142 3.23 -10.32 4.45
CA ASP A 142 2.41 -11.41 5.02
C ASP A 142 3.27 -12.36 5.87
N ALA A 143 4.42 -12.80 5.34
CA ALA A 143 5.35 -13.66 6.07
C ALA A 143 5.89 -13.00 7.35
N LEU A 144 6.22 -11.71 7.28
CA LEU A 144 6.67 -10.94 8.45
C LEU A 144 5.58 -10.83 9.51
N LEU A 145 4.35 -10.51 9.14
CA LEU A 145 3.24 -10.34 10.08
C LEU A 145 2.74 -11.68 10.67
N ILE A 146 2.96 -12.79 9.98
CA ILE A 146 2.75 -14.13 10.54
C ILE A 146 3.83 -14.43 11.58
N ALA A 147 5.11 -14.21 11.23
CA ALA A 147 6.25 -14.51 12.10
C ALA A 147 6.38 -13.55 13.30
N ARG A 148 5.90 -12.32 13.17
CA ARG A 148 6.04 -11.24 14.15
C ARG A 148 4.67 -10.59 14.45
N PRO A 149 3.83 -11.23 15.29
CA PRO A 149 2.52 -10.68 15.67
C PRO A 149 2.58 -9.30 16.34
N ASP A 150 3.69 -8.96 16.98
CA ASP A 150 3.96 -7.63 17.57
C ASP A 150 3.91 -6.49 16.55
N LEU A 151 4.20 -6.75 15.29
CA LEU A 151 4.15 -5.77 14.21
C LEU A 151 2.72 -5.37 13.80
N ARG A 152 1.71 -6.18 14.12
CA ARG A 152 0.30 -5.96 13.69
C ARG A 152 -0.34 -4.72 14.28
N GLY A 153 0.22 -4.20 15.37
CA GLY A 153 -0.21 -2.96 16.02
C GLY A 153 0.49 -1.70 15.50
N ARG A 154 1.47 -1.82 14.58
CA ARG A 154 2.25 -0.68 14.09
C ARG A 154 2.42 -0.64 12.56
N VAL A 155 2.09 -1.71 11.84
CA VAL A 155 2.12 -1.78 10.37
C VAL A 155 0.69 -1.85 9.85
N PHE A 156 0.30 -0.88 9.05
CA PHE A 156 -1.07 -0.68 8.59
C PHE A 156 -1.12 -0.60 7.08
N GLU A 157 -2.05 -1.34 6.48
CA GLU A 157 -2.37 -1.18 5.06
C GLU A 157 -3.02 0.18 4.83
N SER A 158 -2.58 0.87 3.80
CA SER A 158 -3.27 2.03 3.25
C SER A 158 -3.23 1.97 1.72
N HIS A 159 -3.89 2.91 1.07
CA HIS A 159 -3.90 3.01 -0.38
C HIS A 159 -3.82 4.48 -0.79
N PRO A 160 -2.87 4.89 -1.67
CA PRO A 160 -2.62 6.29 -1.97
C PRO A 160 -3.84 7.07 -2.43
N GLU A 161 -4.63 6.53 -3.37
CA GLU A 161 -5.81 7.24 -3.86
C GLU A 161 -6.89 7.40 -2.76
N VAL A 162 -6.98 6.45 -1.80
CA VAL A 162 -7.89 6.59 -0.64
C VAL A 162 -7.35 7.65 0.32
N ALA A 163 -6.05 7.64 0.60
CA ALA A 163 -5.41 8.63 1.44
C ALA A 163 -5.52 10.05 0.86
N PHE A 164 -5.23 10.22 -0.45
CA PHE A 164 -5.43 11.49 -1.13
C PHE A 164 -6.89 11.95 -1.09
N CYS A 165 -7.84 11.05 -1.30
CA CYS A 165 -9.26 11.36 -1.19
C CYS A 165 -9.62 11.90 0.20
N ARG A 166 -9.15 11.24 1.27
CA ARG A 166 -9.38 11.69 2.66
C ARG A 166 -8.74 13.04 2.97
N LEU A 167 -7.52 13.29 2.48
CA LEU A 167 -6.84 14.57 2.66
C LEU A 167 -7.48 15.69 1.82
N ASN A 168 -8.24 15.36 0.79
CA ASN A 168 -8.93 16.29 -0.11
C ASN A 168 -10.43 16.42 0.23
N ASP A 169 -10.78 16.37 1.52
CA ASP A 169 -12.15 16.51 2.03
C ASP A 169 -13.13 15.49 1.42
N ASP A 170 -12.72 14.23 1.39
CA ASP A 170 -13.47 13.09 0.84
C ASP A 170 -13.79 13.21 -0.66
N ARG A 171 -13.00 13.99 -1.40
CA ARG A 171 -13.11 14.14 -2.85
C ARG A 171 -11.94 13.44 -3.54
N ALA A 172 -12.27 12.50 -4.44
CA ALA A 172 -11.28 11.81 -5.26
C ALA A 172 -10.44 12.80 -6.07
N MET A 173 -9.17 12.46 -6.31
CA MET A 173 -8.29 13.22 -7.18
C MET A 173 -8.84 13.25 -8.61
N LEU A 174 -8.85 14.43 -9.23
CA LEU A 174 -9.42 14.63 -10.56
C LEU A 174 -8.56 13.99 -11.65
N LEU A 175 -7.26 14.16 -11.54
CA LEU A 175 -6.31 13.74 -12.57
C LEU A 175 -5.62 12.43 -12.20
N PRO A 176 -5.41 11.50 -13.17
CA PRO A 176 -4.62 10.29 -12.93
C PRO A 176 -3.12 10.63 -12.77
N LYS A 177 -2.40 9.85 -11.96
CA LYS A 177 -0.92 9.92 -11.87
C LYS A 177 -0.24 9.53 -13.18
N LYS A 178 -0.84 8.58 -13.89
CA LYS A 178 -0.31 8.03 -15.16
C LYS A 178 -1.40 8.01 -16.22
N ILE A 179 -1.01 8.23 -17.47
CA ILE A 179 -1.83 8.08 -18.68
C ILE A 179 -1.06 7.14 -19.61
N LYS A 180 -1.68 6.01 -19.97
CA LYS A 180 -1.06 4.96 -20.83
C LYS A 180 0.35 4.53 -20.34
N GLY A 181 0.51 4.40 -19.04
CA GLY A 181 1.77 4.00 -18.41
C GLY A 181 2.81 5.11 -18.20
N SER A 182 2.62 6.28 -18.81
CA SER A 182 3.50 7.44 -18.64
C SER A 182 3.02 8.36 -17.53
N VAL A 183 3.95 8.99 -16.81
CA VAL A 183 3.63 9.98 -15.77
C VAL A 183 2.80 11.12 -16.37
N ASN A 184 1.74 11.50 -15.68
CA ASN A 184 0.93 12.68 -16.00
C ASN A 184 1.38 13.86 -15.13
N PRO A 185 2.11 14.85 -15.68
CA PRO A 185 2.63 15.97 -14.90
C PRO A 185 1.55 16.74 -14.15
N ALA A 186 0.39 16.95 -14.77
CA ALA A 186 -0.73 17.64 -14.13
C ALA A 186 -1.30 16.87 -12.94
N GLY A 187 -1.44 15.53 -13.06
CA GLY A 187 -1.89 14.69 -11.96
C GLY A 187 -0.88 14.60 -10.81
N MET A 188 0.41 14.67 -11.12
CA MET A 188 1.47 14.77 -10.10
C MET A 188 1.46 16.14 -9.39
N ALA A 189 1.28 17.22 -10.15
CA ALA A 189 1.19 18.57 -9.59
C ALA A 189 -0.02 18.73 -8.66
N GLU A 190 -1.18 18.15 -9.03
CA GLU A 190 -2.38 18.12 -8.19
C GLU A 190 -2.10 17.47 -6.82
N ARG A 191 -1.38 16.34 -6.80
CA ARG A 191 -1.00 15.62 -5.56
C ARG A 191 0.03 16.38 -4.74
N LYS A 192 1.06 16.96 -5.37
CA LYS A 192 2.05 17.82 -4.69
C LYS A 192 1.38 19.01 -4.02
N ALA A 193 0.48 19.70 -4.72
CA ALA A 193 -0.27 20.81 -4.16
C ALA A 193 -1.09 20.40 -2.92
N LEU A 194 -1.70 19.22 -2.96
CA LEU A 194 -2.42 18.69 -1.80
C LEU A 194 -1.47 18.36 -0.64
N LEU A 195 -0.35 17.69 -0.90
CA LEU A 195 0.65 17.38 0.12
C LEU A 195 1.23 18.66 0.76
N CYS A 196 1.45 19.73 -0.01
CA CYS A 196 1.89 21.02 0.51
C CYS A 196 0.85 21.63 1.47
N ARG A 197 -0.45 21.53 1.18
CA ARG A 197 -1.51 21.96 2.11
C ARG A 197 -1.49 21.20 3.44
N HIS A 198 -0.92 19.99 3.43
CA HIS A 198 -0.77 19.13 4.62
C HIS A 198 0.65 19.15 5.21
N GLY A 199 1.44 20.19 4.94
CA GLY A 199 2.68 20.50 5.65
C GLY A 199 3.97 19.99 5.03
N TYR A 200 3.94 19.51 3.78
CA TYR A 200 5.18 19.27 3.03
C TYR A 200 5.70 20.56 2.42
N ALA A 201 7.02 20.76 2.47
CA ALA A 201 7.69 21.77 1.66
C ALA A 201 7.71 21.34 0.19
N ILE A 202 7.48 22.26 -0.73
CA ILE A 202 7.49 21.95 -2.17
C ILE A 202 8.86 21.44 -2.61
N ASP A 203 9.95 22.03 -2.09
CA ASP A 203 11.32 21.62 -2.42
C ASP A 203 11.60 20.16 -2.04
N PHE A 204 10.98 19.64 -0.97
CA PHE A 204 11.07 18.22 -0.63
C PHE A 204 10.37 17.36 -1.67
N LEU A 205 9.22 17.77 -2.17
CA LEU A 205 8.44 17.00 -3.13
C LEU A 205 8.96 17.12 -4.58
N ASP A 206 9.73 18.17 -4.87
CA ASP A 206 10.31 18.41 -6.19
C ASP A 206 11.69 17.78 -6.38
N GLN A 207 12.30 17.28 -5.30
CA GLN A 207 13.57 16.57 -5.43
C GLN A 207 13.41 15.31 -6.29
N PRO A 208 14.43 14.90 -7.04
CA PRO A 208 14.42 13.64 -7.76
C PRO A 208 14.18 12.46 -6.80
N PRO A 209 13.32 11.48 -7.15
CA PRO A 209 13.18 10.31 -6.33
C PRO A 209 14.52 9.56 -6.21
N PRO A 210 14.79 8.87 -5.09
CA PRO A 210 15.98 8.05 -4.95
C PRO A 210 16.08 7.02 -6.08
N ARG A 211 17.31 6.68 -6.48
CA ARG A 211 17.55 5.73 -7.58
C ARG A 211 16.86 4.40 -7.32
N GLY A 212 16.01 3.99 -8.26
CA GLY A 212 15.25 2.73 -8.17
C GLY A 212 13.79 2.90 -7.73
N ALA A 213 13.35 4.13 -7.44
CA ALA A 213 11.95 4.48 -7.30
C ALA A 213 11.49 5.40 -8.43
N ALA A 214 10.21 5.36 -8.75
CA ALA A 214 9.57 6.30 -9.66
C ALA A 214 9.03 7.54 -8.89
N ALA A 215 8.73 8.61 -9.63
CA ALA A 215 8.22 9.84 -9.01
C ALA A 215 6.85 9.65 -8.33
N ASP A 216 6.00 8.76 -8.87
CA ASP A 216 4.72 8.43 -8.25
C ASP A 216 4.91 7.56 -6.98
N ASP A 217 5.85 6.62 -6.94
CA ASP A 217 6.17 5.85 -5.74
C ASP A 217 6.57 6.80 -4.58
N PHE A 218 7.31 7.87 -4.90
CA PHE A 218 7.71 8.87 -3.90
C PHE A 218 6.50 9.63 -3.33
N LEU A 219 5.57 10.09 -4.18
CA LEU A 219 4.37 10.80 -3.70
C LEU A 219 3.42 9.85 -2.96
N ASP A 220 3.38 8.57 -3.35
CA ASP A 220 2.61 7.54 -2.66
C ASP A 220 3.19 7.29 -1.26
N ALA A 221 4.50 7.11 -1.11
CA ALA A 221 5.14 7.03 0.20
C ALA A 221 4.93 8.30 1.04
N ALA A 222 4.93 9.48 0.41
CA ALA A 222 4.68 10.74 1.13
C ALA A 222 3.26 10.82 1.69
N VAL A 223 2.23 10.44 0.93
CA VAL A 223 0.86 10.43 1.46
C VAL A 223 0.64 9.33 2.49
N MET A 224 1.33 8.18 2.37
CA MET A 224 1.31 7.14 3.40
C MET A 224 1.88 7.66 4.72
N MET A 225 2.94 8.48 4.72
CA MET A 225 3.48 9.07 5.96
C MET A 225 2.46 9.98 6.65
N LEU A 226 1.66 10.74 5.92
CA LEU A 226 0.55 11.52 6.50
C LEU A 226 -0.54 10.60 7.06
N THR A 227 -0.82 9.47 6.39
CA THR A 227 -1.76 8.47 6.90
C THR A 227 -1.25 7.85 8.22
N ALA A 228 0.06 7.54 8.32
CA ALA A 228 0.67 7.09 9.56
C ALA A 228 0.46 8.11 10.71
N GLY A 229 0.56 9.41 10.40
CA GLY A 229 0.25 10.48 11.35
C GLY A 229 -1.22 10.51 11.78
N ARG A 230 -2.14 10.28 10.84
CA ARG A 230 -3.57 10.18 11.14
C ARG A 230 -3.90 8.96 12.00
N ILE A 231 -3.24 7.83 11.76
CA ILE A 231 -3.37 6.61 12.59
C ILE A 231 -2.84 6.92 14.00
N ALA A 232 -1.66 7.49 14.12
CA ALA A 232 -1.04 7.84 15.39
C ALA A 232 -1.90 8.80 16.23
N SER A 233 -2.60 9.74 15.59
CA SER A 233 -3.52 10.69 16.26
C SER A 233 -4.95 10.15 16.47
N GLY A 234 -5.26 8.94 15.99
CA GLY A 234 -6.61 8.37 16.06
C GLY A 234 -7.62 9.00 15.09
N SER A 235 -7.16 9.80 14.11
CA SER A 235 -8.04 10.46 13.13
C SER A 235 -8.24 9.67 11.85
N ALA A 236 -7.41 8.64 11.59
CA ALA A 236 -7.64 7.70 10.49
C ALA A 236 -8.79 6.74 10.80
N LYS A 237 -9.47 6.32 9.75
CA LYS A 237 -10.55 5.30 9.85
C LYS A 237 -10.17 4.07 9.04
N PRO A 238 -10.39 2.86 9.60
CA PRO A 238 -10.23 1.62 8.84
C PRO A 238 -11.46 1.35 7.97
N PHE A 239 -11.25 0.67 6.86
CA PHE A 239 -12.28 0.13 5.98
C PHE A 239 -12.05 -1.37 5.81
N PRO A 240 -12.93 -2.22 6.42
CA PRO A 240 -14.10 -1.92 7.26
C PRO A 240 -13.74 -1.38 8.66
N ASN A 241 -14.75 -0.87 9.36
CA ASN A 241 -14.68 -0.47 10.76
C ASN A 241 -15.75 -1.24 11.57
N PRO A 242 -15.36 -2.11 12.50
CA PRO A 242 -13.99 -2.48 12.87
C PRO A 242 -13.26 -3.25 11.74
N PRO A 243 -11.92 -3.33 11.78
CA PRO A 243 -11.14 -4.20 10.89
C PRO A 243 -11.59 -5.66 10.99
N LEU A 244 -11.60 -6.36 9.85
CA LEU A 244 -11.70 -7.82 9.84
C LEU A 244 -10.37 -8.42 10.29
N ALA A 245 -10.35 -9.74 10.46
CA ALA A 245 -9.12 -10.50 10.69
C ALA A 245 -9.07 -11.70 9.75
N ASP A 246 -7.86 -12.05 9.28
CA ASP A 246 -7.65 -13.27 8.51
C ASP A 246 -7.43 -14.50 9.43
N GLY A 247 -7.20 -15.68 8.83
CA GLY A 247 -7.00 -16.91 9.57
C GLY A 247 -5.78 -16.94 10.50
N PHE A 248 -4.85 -16.00 10.38
CA PHE A 248 -3.70 -15.82 11.28
C PHE A 248 -3.91 -14.68 12.29
N GLY A 249 -5.09 -14.05 12.31
CA GLY A 249 -5.39 -12.92 13.17
C GLY A 249 -4.72 -11.62 12.73
N ILE A 250 -4.29 -11.53 11.45
CA ILE A 250 -3.78 -10.28 10.87
C ILE A 250 -4.97 -9.37 10.53
N PRO A 251 -4.97 -8.09 10.97
CA PRO A 251 -6.04 -7.15 10.65
C PRO A 251 -6.17 -6.94 9.14
N VAL A 252 -7.40 -6.94 8.63
CA VAL A 252 -7.72 -6.73 7.21
C VAL A 252 -8.53 -5.45 7.09
N ALA A 253 -7.88 -4.36 6.78
CA ALA A 253 -8.53 -3.06 6.55
C ALA A 253 -7.58 -2.11 5.80
N ILE A 254 -8.15 -1.26 4.93
CA ILE A 254 -7.46 -0.09 4.36
C ILE A 254 -7.67 1.09 5.31
N TRP A 255 -6.59 1.71 5.77
CA TRP A 255 -6.63 2.87 6.68
C TRP A 255 -6.44 4.18 5.90
N ALA A 256 -7.26 5.20 6.22
CA ALA A 256 -7.13 6.54 5.63
C ALA A 256 -7.73 7.67 6.51
#